data_4cf8c318b56db7deb1fe323b5e527988
#
_entry.id   4cf8c318b56db7deb1fe323b5e527988
#
_cell.length_a   1.000
_cell.length_b   1.000
_cell.length_c   1.000
_cell.angle_alpha   90.00
_cell.angle_beta   90.00
_cell.angle_gamma   90.00
#
_symmetry.space_group_name_H-M   'P 1'
#
loop_
_entity.id
_entity.type
_entity.pdbx_description
1 polymer ?
#
loop_
_entity_poly.entity_id
_entity_poly.type
_entity_poly.pdbx_seq_one_letter_code
_entity_poly.pdbx_strand_id
1 'polypeptide(L)'
;VRSRRQRQMCIRDRGVYECKYLTVATGYYGQHNTLEAEGAELPKVFHYFKEAHPYFNQNVVIIGGKNSAVDAALELEKAGANVTVLYRGEQYPKAIKPWILPNFESLVNHEKITMEFNATVTKITDHSVTYEKDGQLIEIDNDYVFAMIGYHPDYDFLKTIGIDIHTNEYGTAPVYNRETFETNVENCYIAGVIAAGNDANTIFIENGKYHGGVITQSILTKKQTPLET
;
A
#
# COMPACT_ATOMS: atom_id res chain seq x y z
N VAL A 1 -19.53 -38.34 13.90
CA VAL A 1 -19.60 -37.57 12.66
C VAL A 1 -18.57 -36.47 12.75
N ARG A 2 -17.40 -36.64 12.11
CA ARG A 2 -16.41 -35.59 11.99
C ARG A 2 -16.95 -34.54 11.03
N SER A 3 -17.31 -33.38 11.56
CA SER A 3 -17.69 -32.20 10.80
C SER A 3 -16.53 -31.80 9.88
N ARG A 4 -16.66 -32.05 8.57
CA ARG A 4 -15.82 -31.41 7.56
C ARG A 4 -16.11 -29.91 7.66
N ARG A 5 -15.16 -29.13 8.16
CA ARG A 5 -15.25 -27.68 8.14
C ARG A 5 -15.20 -27.24 6.66
N GLN A 6 -16.36 -27.10 6.06
CA GLN A 6 -16.52 -26.42 4.79
C GLN A 6 -16.34 -24.93 5.03
N ARG A 7 -15.48 -24.29 4.26
CA ARG A 7 -15.30 -22.85 4.32
C ARG A 7 -16.22 -22.22 3.29
N GLN A 8 -17.00 -21.26 3.75
CA GLN A 8 -17.88 -20.47 2.92
C GLN A 8 -17.26 -19.10 2.74
N MET A 9 -17.19 -18.60 1.51
CA MET A 9 -16.76 -17.26 1.19
C MET A 9 -17.86 -16.56 0.43
N CYS A 10 -18.32 -15.40 0.94
CA CYS A 10 -19.28 -14.53 0.24
C CYS A 10 -18.52 -13.61 -0.71
N ILE A 11 -18.88 -13.61 -1.98
CA ILE A 11 -18.39 -12.66 -2.97
C ILE A 11 -19.54 -11.72 -3.32
N ARG A 12 -19.45 -10.46 -2.88
CA ARG A 12 -20.33 -9.35 -3.27
C ARG A 12 -21.79 -9.75 -3.49
N ASP A 13 -22.49 -10.07 -2.40
CA ASP A 13 -23.96 -10.24 -2.36
C ASP A 13 -24.58 -11.25 -3.34
N ARG A 14 -23.79 -12.03 -4.10
CA ARG A 14 -24.30 -12.81 -5.21
C ARG A 14 -24.10 -14.32 -5.11
N GLY A 15 -23.48 -14.82 -4.07
CA GLY A 15 -23.34 -16.27 -3.90
C GLY A 15 -22.44 -16.68 -2.75
N VAL A 16 -22.72 -17.85 -2.23
CA VAL A 16 -21.88 -18.57 -1.28
C VAL A 16 -21.19 -19.70 -2.02
N TYR A 17 -19.87 -19.77 -1.93
CA TYR A 17 -19.08 -20.83 -2.53
C TYR A 17 -18.49 -21.72 -1.45
N GLU A 18 -18.64 -23.03 -1.61
CA GLU A 18 -17.98 -24.00 -0.77
C GLU A 18 -16.68 -24.45 -1.41
N CYS A 19 -15.59 -24.39 -0.67
CA CYS A 19 -14.28 -24.80 -1.18
C CYS A 19 -13.54 -25.68 -0.16
N LYS A 20 -12.70 -26.58 -0.67
CA LYS A 20 -11.82 -27.42 0.15
C LYS A 20 -10.52 -26.68 0.49
N TYR A 21 -10.04 -25.86 -0.41
CA TYR A 21 -8.83 -25.06 -0.31
C TYR A 21 -9.13 -23.61 -0.68
N LEU A 22 -8.61 -22.68 0.08
CA LEU A 22 -8.72 -21.23 -0.16
C LEU A 22 -7.32 -20.65 -0.35
N THR A 23 -7.12 -19.86 -1.39
CA THR A 23 -5.91 -19.04 -1.54
C THR A 23 -6.28 -17.56 -1.55
N VAL A 24 -5.69 -16.79 -0.64
CA VAL A 24 -5.86 -15.34 -0.53
C VAL A 24 -4.72 -14.65 -1.26
N ALA A 25 -5.03 -13.89 -2.29
CA ALA A 25 -4.06 -13.15 -3.12
C ALA A 25 -4.55 -11.73 -3.44
N THR A 26 -5.13 -11.05 -2.45
CA THR A 26 -5.82 -9.75 -2.61
C THR A 26 -4.87 -8.55 -2.72
N GLY A 27 -3.55 -8.78 -2.56
CA GLY A 27 -2.57 -7.71 -2.60
C GLY A 27 -2.57 -6.83 -1.34
N TYR A 28 -1.98 -5.63 -1.45
CA TYR A 28 -1.85 -4.71 -0.32
C TYR A 28 -2.32 -3.28 -0.65
N TYR A 29 -2.71 -3.00 -1.88
CA TYR A 29 -3.04 -1.66 -2.36
C TYR A 29 -4.47 -1.21 -2.00
N GLY A 30 -5.25 -2.08 -1.37
CA GLY A 30 -6.65 -1.80 -1.02
C GLY A 30 -6.86 -0.91 0.20
N GLN A 31 -5.86 -0.80 1.09
CA GLN A 31 -5.92 0.01 2.30
C GLN A 31 -4.73 0.98 2.33
N HIS A 32 -5.01 2.27 2.46
CA HIS A 32 -3.99 3.29 2.65
C HIS A 32 -3.67 3.51 4.13
N ASN A 33 -2.45 3.94 4.41
CA ASN A 33 -2.09 4.38 5.74
C ASN A 33 -2.86 5.65 6.11
N THR A 34 -3.16 5.82 7.39
CA THR A 34 -3.86 7.01 7.91
C THR A 34 -2.91 8.21 7.90
N LEU A 35 -3.41 9.35 7.41
CA LEU A 35 -2.73 10.64 7.52
C LEU A 35 -3.14 11.29 8.85
N GLU A 36 -2.18 11.44 9.75
CA GLU A 36 -2.40 12.08 11.06
C GLU A 36 -2.27 13.62 10.92
N ALA A 37 -3.30 14.25 10.35
CA ALA A 37 -3.38 15.69 10.21
C ALA A 37 -4.85 16.15 10.34
N GLU A 38 -5.07 17.33 10.89
CA GLU A 38 -6.40 17.96 10.89
C GLU A 38 -6.86 18.19 9.45
N GLY A 39 -8.07 17.77 9.10
CA GLY A 39 -8.62 17.91 7.75
C GLY A 39 -8.17 16.84 6.75
N ALA A 40 -7.55 15.75 7.20
CA ALA A 40 -7.16 14.63 6.34
C ALA A 40 -8.34 13.94 5.64
N GLU A 41 -9.56 14.12 6.16
CA GLU A 41 -10.82 13.58 5.61
C GLU A 41 -11.49 14.49 4.58
N LEU A 42 -10.95 15.67 4.29
CA LEU A 42 -11.52 16.61 3.32
C LEU A 42 -11.59 15.99 1.93
N PRO A 43 -12.64 16.29 1.12
CA PRO A 43 -12.85 15.72 -0.21
C PRO A 43 -11.72 15.98 -1.21
N LYS A 44 -10.88 16.98 -0.95
CA LYS A 44 -9.70 17.31 -1.77
C LYS A 44 -8.47 16.44 -1.47
N VAL A 45 -8.53 15.57 -0.43
CA VAL A 45 -7.44 14.68 -0.03
C VAL A 45 -7.65 13.31 -0.67
N PHE A 46 -6.73 12.91 -1.52
CA PHE A 46 -6.74 11.66 -2.23
C PHE A 46 -5.62 10.75 -1.75
N HIS A 47 -5.90 9.45 -1.64
CA HIS A 47 -4.93 8.43 -1.28
C HIS A 47 -4.46 7.62 -2.49
N TYR A 48 -5.08 7.81 -3.65
CA TYR A 48 -4.78 7.10 -4.89
C TYR A 48 -4.66 8.08 -6.04
N PHE A 49 -3.55 8.03 -6.75
CA PHE A 49 -3.36 8.78 -7.98
C PHE A 49 -3.88 7.97 -9.17
N LYS A 50 -4.68 8.59 -10.04
CA LYS A 50 -5.26 7.95 -11.22
C LYS A 50 -4.81 8.60 -12.50
N GLU A 51 -4.96 9.92 -12.60
CA GLU A 51 -4.62 10.71 -13.78
C GLU A 51 -4.29 12.15 -13.38
N ALA A 52 -3.53 12.85 -14.20
CA ALA A 52 -3.03 14.19 -13.88
C ALA A 52 -3.83 15.33 -14.51
N HIS A 53 -4.54 15.11 -15.63
CA HIS A 53 -5.19 16.18 -16.40
C HIS A 53 -6.18 17.06 -15.62
N PRO A 54 -6.98 16.54 -14.66
CA PRO A 54 -7.91 17.37 -13.90
C PRO A 54 -7.23 18.47 -13.05
N TYR A 55 -5.92 18.34 -12.84
CA TYR A 55 -5.15 19.22 -11.94
C TYR A 55 -4.32 20.26 -12.69
N PHE A 56 -4.55 20.44 -13.99
CA PHE A 56 -3.91 21.50 -14.77
C PHE A 56 -4.07 22.88 -14.12
N ASN A 57 -2.95 23.60 -13.96
CA ASN A 57 -2.89 24.94 -13.32
C ASN A 57 -3.45 24.99 -11.89
N GLN A 58 -3.45 23.85 -11.16
CA GLN A 58 -3.85 23.77 -9.76
C GLN A 58 -2.64 23.65 -8.85
N ASN A 59 -2.75 24.14 -7.61
CA ASN A 59 -1.76 23.98 -6.56
C ASN A 59 -1.96 22.61 -5.90
N VAL A 60 -1.06 21.67 -6.19
CA VAL A 60 -1.16 20.30 -5.72
C VAL A 60 -0.07 20.00 -4.71
N VAL A 61 -0.47 19.55 -3.53
CA VAL A 61 0.47 19.04 -2.52
C VAL A 61 0.48 17.52 -2.55
N ILE A 62 1.68 16.94 -2.60
CA ILE A 62 1.90 15.50 -2.46
C ILE A 62 2.59 15.26 -1.11
N ILE A 63 1.98 14.44 -0.27
CA ILE A 63 2.53 14.03 1.03
C ILE A 63 3.16 12.65 0.86
N GLY A 64 4.47 12.55 1.00
CA GLY A 64 5.24 11.32 0.82
C GLY A 64 6.49 11.54 -0.03
N GLY A 65 7.41 10.58 -0.04
CA GLY A 65 8.69 10.73 -0.75
C GLY A 65 9.18 9.45 -1.43
N LYS A 66 8.36 8.37 -1.47
CA LYS A 66 8.72 7.12 -2.15
C LYS A 66 8.18 7.09 -3.59
N ASN A 67 8.32 5.94 -4.26
CA ASN A 67 7.98 5.78 -5.67
C ASN A 67 6.63 6.36 -6.07
N SER A 68 5.55 6.04 -5.36
CA SER A 68 4.19 6.53 -5.71
C SER A 68 4.07 8.05 -5.65
N ALA A 69 4.75 8.71 -4.69
CA ALA A 69 4.75 10.16 -4.59
C ALA A 69 5.55 10.81 -5.72
N VAL A 70 6.72 10.23 -6.05
CA VAL A 70 7.57 10.71 -7.15
C VAL A 70 6.89 10.50 -8.49
N ASP A 71 6.31 9.32 -8.75
CA ASP A 71 5.59 9.04 -9.99
C ASP A 71 4.41 10.02 -10.17
N ALA A 72 3.62 10.26 -9.10
CA ALA A 72 2.51 11.23 -9.14
C ALA A 72 3.01 12.66 -9.41
N ALA A 73 4.11 13.07 -8.77
CA ALA A 73 4.68 14.41 -8.95
C ALA A 73 5.12 14.67 -10.39
N LEU A 74 5.79 13.69 -11.00
CA LEU A 74 6.24 13.76 -12.40
C LEU A 74 5.07 13.88 -13.37
N GLU A 75 4.02 13.09 -13.18
CA GLU A 75 2.84 13.13 -14.05
C GLU A 75 2.04 14.44 -13.88
N LEU A 76 1.91 14.94 -12.65
CA LEU A 76 1.21 16.19 -12.35
C LEU A 76 1.96 17.40 -12.91
N GLU A 77 3.28 17.48 -12.72
CA GLU A 77 4.11 18.55 -13.32
C GLU A 77 4.01 18.54 -14.85
N LYS A 78 4.13 17.36 -15.47
CA LYS A 78 3.98 17.20 -16.91
C LYS A 78 2.61 17.63 -17.42
N ALA A 79 1.55 17.48 -16.61
CA ALA A 79 0.21 17.96 -16.93
C ALA A 79 0.02 19.45 -16.66
N GLY A 80 1.01 20.16 -16.12
CA GLY A 80 0.97 21.60 -15.86
C GLY A 80 0.36 21.98 -14.51
N ALA A 81 0.39 21.12 -13.51
CA ALA A 81 0.07 21.45 -12.13
C ALA A 81 1.26 22.13 -11.44
N ASN A 82 0.99 22.99 -10.45
CA ASN A 82 1.99 23.53 -9.53
C ASN A 82 2.20 22.51 -8.39
N VAL A 83 3.31 21.79 -8.40
CA VAL A 83 3.52 20.64 -7.52
C VAL A 83 4.46 20.98 -6.37
N THR A 84 3.99 20.74 -5.14
CA THR A 84 4.81 20.76 -3.92
C THR A 84 4.79 19.37 -3.28
N VAL A 85 5.97 18.79 -3.03
CA VAL A 85 6.14 17.51 -2.36
C VAL A 85 6.62 17.73 -0.93
N LEU A 86 5.85 17.28 0.05
CA LEU A 86 6.17 17.34 1.46
C LEU A 86 6.60 15.97 1.97
N TYR A 87 7.84 15.85 2.41
CA TYR A 87 8.37 14.59 2.90
C TYR A 87 9.01 14.74 4.29
N ARG A 88 8.61 13.90 5.22
CA ARG A 88 9.09 13.95 6.62
C ARG A 88 10.55 13.50 6.81
N GLY A 89 11.15 12.86 5.82
CA GLY A 89 12.57 12.44 5.87
C GLY A 89 13.50 13.56 5.46
N GLU A 90 14.77 13.41 5.83
CA GLU A 90 15.83 14.42 5.63
C GLU A 90 16.39 14.44 4.19
N GLN A 91 16.20 13.34 3.45
CA GLN A 91 16.76 13.17 2.10
C GLN A 91 15.92 12.18 1.28
N TYR A 92 16.18 12.09 0.00
CA TYR A 92 15.49 11.13 -0.87
C TYR A 92 15.61 9.69 -0.35
N PRO A 93 14.49 8.95 -0.22
CA PRO A 93 14.53 7.56 0.19
C PRO A 93 15.31 6.69 -0.80
N LYS A 94 16.16 5.80 -0.28
CA LYS A 94 16.89 4.81 -1.10
C LYS A 94 15.97 3.86 -1.87
N ALA A 95 14.69 3.79 -1.49
CA ALA A 95 13.69 2.95 -2.14
C ALA A 95 13.12 3.55 -3.44
N ILE A 96 13.47 4.81 -3.78
CA ILE A 96 13.09 5.37 -5.09
C ILE A 96 13.88 4.64 -6.17
N LYS A 97 13.17 4.24 -7.24
CA LYS A 97 13.77 3.52 -8.36
C LYS A 97 14.88 4.35 -9.02
N PRO A 98 16.09 3.80 -9.21
CA PRO A 98 17.26 4.56 -9.70
C PRO A 98 17.06 5.23 -11.07
N TRP A 99 16.16 4.73 -11.89
CA TRP A 99 15.88 5.30 -13.21
C TRP A 99 14.83 6.42 -13.20
N ILE A 100 14.12 6.62 -12.06
CA ILE A 100 13.11 7.69 -11.90
C ILE A 100 13.71 8.89 -11.20
N LEU A 101 14.52 8.67 -10.16
CA LEU A 101 15.08 9.71 -9.29
C LEU A 101 15.81 10.83 -10.06
N PRO A 102 16.69 10.57 -11.06
CA PRO A 102 17.39 11.63 -11.76
C PRO A 102 16.48 12.62 -12.49
N ASN A 103 15.36 12.16 -13.04
CA ASN A 103 14.39 13.04 -13.69
C ASN A 103 13.67 13.92 -12.64
N PHE A 104 13.29 13.34 -11.52
CA PHE A 104 12.64 14.06 -10.42
C PHE A 104 13.58 15.14 -9.85
N GLU A 105 14.83 14.78 -9.54
CA GLU A 105 15.86 15.72 -9.05
C GLU A 105 16.10 16.85 -10.05
N SER A 106 16.11 16.55 -11.35
CA SER A 106 16.24 17.58 -12.38
C SER A 106 15.10 18.60 -12.32
N LEU A 107 13.85 18.16 -12.17
CA LEU A 107 12.71 19.06 -12.06
C LEU A 107 12.72 19.88 -10.78
N VAL A 108 13.17 19.30 -9.67
CA VAL A 108 13.37 20.04 -8.40
C VAL A 108 14.46 21.08 -8.56
N ASN A 109 15.62 20.74 -9.16
CA ASN A 109 16.74 21.66 -9.36
C ASN A 109 16.40 22.82 -10.33
N HIS A 110 15.44 22.62 -11.22
CA HIS A 110 14.92 23.65 -12.13
C HIS A 110 13.67 24.37 -11.60
N GLU A 111 13.34 24.19 -10.33
CA GLU A 111 12.20 24.83 -9.64
C GLU A 111 10.83 24.53 -10.31
N LYS A 112 10.72 23.39 -11.03
CA LYS A 112 9.47 22.91 -11.63
C LYS A 112 8.61 22.14 -10.62
N ILE A 113 9.27 21.51 -9.65
CA ILE A 113 8.65 20.85 -8.49
C ILE A 113 9.30 21.42 -7.24
N THR A 114 8.50 21.85 -6.27
CA THR A 114 9.00 22.20 -4.95
C THR A 114 9.13 20.94 -4.10
N MET A 115 10.31 20.67 -3.55
CA MET A 115 10.54 19.54 -2.65
C MET A 115 10.94 20.03 -1.27
N GLU A 116 10.13 19.69 -0.25
CA GLU A 116 10.37 20.04 1.14
C GLU A 116 10.69 18.79 1.95
N PHE A 117 11.92 18.72 2.47
CA PHE A 117 12.35 17.70 3.42
C PHE A 117 12.08 18.14 4.85
N ASN A 118 12.10 17.19 5.80
CA ASN A 118 11.77 17.41 7.22
C ASN A 118 10.37 18.05 7.39
N ALA A 119 9.48 17.86 6.42
CA ALA A 119 8.17 18.49 6.37
C ALA A 119 7.09 17.50 6.83
N THR A 120 6.44 17.79 7.95
CA THR A 120 5.34 17.00 8.51
C THR A 120 4.06 17.81 8.44
N VAL A 121 3.07 17.32 7.68
CA VAL A 121 1.76 18.00 7.56
C VAL A 121 1.01 17.88 8.88
N THR A 122 0.48 19.02 9.35
CA THR A 122 -0.27 19.13 10.60
C THR A 122 -1.73 19.49 10.39
N LYS A 123 -2.02 20.27 9.32
CA LYS A 123 -3.39 20.74 9.05
C LYS A 123 -3.64 20.92 7.55
N ILE A 124 -4.85 20.58 7.12
CA ILE A 124 -5.36 20.79 5.77
C ILE A 124 -6.70 21.55 5.91
N THR A 125 -6.86 22.63 5.14
CA THR A 125 -8.11 23.38 5.02
C THR A 125 -8.64 23.32 3.60
N ASP A 126 -9.75 23.97 3.29
CA ASP A 126 -10.28 24.02 1.92
C ASP A 126 -9.30 24.69 0.94
N HIS A 127 -8.43 25.58 1.42
CA HIS A 127 -7.56 26.40 0.55
C HIS A 127 -6.07 26.31 0.87
N SER A 128 -5.67 25.63 1.94
CA SER A 128 -4.27 25.61 2.38
C SER A 128 -3.86 24.26 2.96
N VAL A 129 -2.54 24.05 3.01
CA VAL A 129 -1.87 23.00 3.79
C VAL A 129 -0.86 23.64 4.72
N THR A 130 -0.91 23.30 6.00
CA THR A 130 0.09 23.69 7.00
C THR A 130 0.95 22.50 7.32
N TYR A 131 2.26 22.69 7.30
CA TYR A 131 3.24 21.69 7.71
C TYR A 131 4.27 22.27 8.66
N GLU A 132 4.81 21.43 9.50
CA GLU A 132 5.94 21.77 10.39
C GLU A 132 7.26 21.38 9.69
N LYS A 133 8.21 22.31 9.70
CA LYS A 133 9.59 22.11 9.25
C LYS A 133 10.52 22.86 10.18
N ASP A 134 11.51 22.16 10.75
CA ASP A 134 12.54 22.73 11.65
C ASP A 134 11.93 23.53 12.82
N GLY A 135 10.79 23.04 13.38
CA GLY A 135 10.07 23.68 14.48
C GLY A 135 9.23 24.90 14.09
N GLN A 136 9.09 25.20 12.81
CA GLN A 136 8.27 26.29 12.29
C GLN A 136 7.06 25.76 11.54
N LEU A 137 5.91 26.38 11.74
CA LEU A 137 4.71 26.10 10.97
C LEU A 137 4.70 26.99 9.72
N ILE A 138 4.59 26.34 8.57
CA ILE A 138 4.52 26.97 7.26
C ILE A 138 3.18 26.63 6.62
N GLU A 139 2.47 27.65 6.15
CA GLU A 139 1.21 27.49 5.43
C GLU A 139 1.42 27.84 3.95
N ILE A 140 0.89 27.00 3.07
CA ILE A 140 0.93 27.16 1.62
C ILE A 140 -0.46 27.02 1.02
N ASP A 141 -0.73 27.78 -0.04
CA ASP A 141 -1.96 27.67 -0.81
C ASP A 141 -2.07 26.29 -1.46
N ASN A 142 -3.27 25.72 -1.46
CA ASN A 142 -3.48 24.38 -1.97
C ASN A 142 -4.91 24.12 -2.44
N ASP A 143 -5.05 23.52 -3.62
CA ASP A 143 -6.31 23.10 -4.20
C ASP A 143 -6.58 21.60 -3.97
N TYR A 144 -5.54 20.75 -4.09
CA TYR A 144 -5.64 19.30 -3.97
C TYR A 144 -4.46 18.67 -3.22
N VAL A 145 -4.73 17.61 -2.49
CA VAL A 145 -3.72 16.85 -1.73
C VAL A 145 -3.72 15.39 -2.16
N PHE A 146 -2.53 14.86 -2.45
CA PHE A 146 -2.30 13.42 -2.62
C PHE A 146 -1.48 12.87 -1.46
N ALA A 147 -2.12 12.13 -0.55
CA ALA A 147 -1.47 11.47 0.58
C ALA A 147 -0.86 10.13 0.13
N MET A 148 0.33 10.18 -0.49
CA MET A 148 1.09 9.02 -1.00
C MET A 148 1.98 8.41 0.09
N ILE A 149 1.40 8.15 1.26
CA ILE A 149 2.11 7.74 2.49
C ILE A 149 2.21 6.23 2.68
N GLY A 150 1.87 5.46 1.66
CA GLY A 150 1.94 4.01 1.64
C GLY A 150 0.61 3.33 1.90
N TYR A 151 0.66 2.00 1.78
CA TYR A 151 -0.50 1.11 1.86
C TYR A 151 -0.15 -0.09 2.74
N HIS A 152 -1.17 -0.85 3.12
CA HIS A 152 -1.03 -2.10 3.85
C HIS A 152 -2.10 -3.10 3.40
N PRO A 153 -1.90 -4.42 3.66
CA PRO A 153 -2.94 -5.42 3.46
C PRO A 153 -4.20 -5.12 4.27
N ASP A 154 -5.34 -5.61 3.80
CA ASP A 154 -6.57 -5.59 4.58
C ASP A 154 -6.48 -6.64 5.70
N TYR A 155 -5.91 -6.24 6.82
CA TYR A 155 -5.74 -7.10 7.99
C TYR A 155 -7.07 -7.47 8.64
N ASP A 156 -8.08 -6.62 8.56
CA ASP A 156 -9.39 -6.92 9.14
C ASP A 156 -10.09 -8.00 8.32
N PHE A 157 -9.98 -7.96 7.02
CA PHE A 157 -10.41 -9.07 6.16
C PHE A 157 -9.66 -10.36 6.52
N LEU A 158 -8.33 -10.33 6.66
CA LEU A 158 -7.55 -11.52 7.05
C LEU A 158 -7.98 -12.09 8.40
N LYS A 159 -8.21 -11.25 9.40
CA LYS A 159 -8.73 -11.68 10.71
C LYS A 159 -10.14 -12.27 10.61
N THR A 160 -11.01 -11.69 9.77
CA THR A 160 -12.38 -12.19 9.55
C THR A 160 -12.39 -13.64 9.07
N ILE A 161 -11.41 -14.05 8.25
CA ILE A 161 -11.26 -15.43 7.79
C ILE A 161 -10.41 -16.30 8.73
N GLY A 162 -9.98 -15.75 9.86
CA GLY A 162 -9.27 -16.46 10.94
C GLY A 162 -7.75 -16.54 10.74
N ILE A 163 -7.16 -15.74 9.85
CA ILE A 163 -5.72 -15.67 9.68
C ILE A 163 -5.14 -14.79 10.79
N ASP A 164 -4.17 -15.33 11.53
CA ASP A 164 -3.45 -14.61 12.56
C ASP A 164 -2.53 -13.55 11.94
N ILE A 165 -2.44 -12.41 12.62
CA ILE A 165 -1.57 -11.30 12.23
C ILE A 165 -0.51 -11.14 13.32
N HIS A 166 0.75 -11.14 12.91
CA HIS A 166 1.88 -10.91 13.79
C HIS A 166 2.45 -9.50 13.58
N THR A 167 2.68 -8.79 14.68
CA THR A 167 3.33 -7.47 14.69
C THR A 167 4.60 -7.54 15.52
N ASN A 168 5.71 -7.08 14.93
CA ASN A 168 7.02 -6.98 15.60
C ASN A 168 7.73 -5.70 15.17
N GLU A 169 9.00 -5.55 15.55
CA GLU A 169 9.85 -4.40 15.19
C GLU A 169 10.04 -4.19 13.68
N TYR A 170 9.86 -5.24 12.86
CA TYR A 170 9.96 -5.19 11.39
C TYR A 170 8.62 -4.86 10.71
N GLY A 171 7.52 -4.81 11.47
CA GLY A 171 6.20 -4.46 10.97
C GLY A 171 5.14 -5.51 11.24
N THR A 172 4.02 -5.38 10.53
CA THR A 172 2.84 -6.25 10.65
C THR A 172 2.74 -7.15 9.42
N ALA A 173 2.55 -8.44 9.62
CA ALA A 173 2.40 -9.43 8.55
C ALA A 173 1.47 -10.58 8.95
N PRO A 174 0.83 -11.27 8.00
CA PRO A 174 0.06 -12.48 8.27
C PRO A 174 0.96 -13.64 8.67
N VAL A 175 0.44 -14.52 9.53
CA VAL A 175 1.13 -15.73 9.95
C VAL A 175 0.90 -16.84 8.92
N TYR A 176 1.98 -17.40 8.39
CA TYR A 176 1.95 -18.52 7.46
C TYR A 176 3.26 -19.31 7.47
N ASN A 177 3.21 -20.54 7.00
CA ASN A 177 4.38 -21.37 6.77
C ASN A 177 5.09 -20.94 5.47
N ARG A 178 6.34 -20.53 5.55
CA ARG A 178 7.12 -20.00 4.40
C ARG A 178 7.43 -21.03 3.33
N GLU A 179 7.39 -22.33 3.66
CA GLU A 179 7.67 -23.41 2.71
C GLU A 179 6.42 -23.83 1.93
N THR A 180 5.23 -23.69 2.52
CA THR A 180 3.97 -24.13 1.94
C THR A 180 3.01 -23.00 1.58
N PHE A 181 3.22 -21.81 2.13
CA PHE A 181 2.32 -20.65 2.11
C PHE A 181 0.96 -20.93 2.78
N GLU A 182 0.84 -22.00 3.56
CA GLU A 182 -0.34 -22.27 4.36
C GLU A 182 -0.35 -21.41 5.61
N THR A 183 -1.50 -20.80 5.91
CA THR A 183 -1.70 -19.97 7.11
C THR A 183 -1.93 -20.83 8.37
N ASN A 184 -2.12 -20.21 9.53
CA ASN A 184 -2.60 -20.89 10.74
C ASN A 184 -3.98 -21.55 10.56
N VAL A 185 -4.69 -21.16 9.51
CA VAL A 185 -5.99 -21.73 9.16
C VAL A 185 -5.82 -22.87 8.17
N GLU A 186 -6.13 -24.11 8.58
CA GLU A 186 -5.99 -25.32 7.76
C GLU A 186 -6.60 -25.18 6.37
N ASN A 187 -5.84 -25.54 5.32
CA ASN A 187 -6.22 -25.44 3.92
C ASN A 187 -6.49 -24.01 3.41
N CYS A 188 -6.03 -23.00 4.15
CA CYS A 188 -6.05 -21.61 3.75
C CYS A 188 -4.62 -21.15 3.46
N TYR A 189 -4.38 -20.68 2.27
CA TYR A 189 -3.06 -20.27 1.76
C TYR A 189 -3.05 -18.78 1.48
N ILE A 190 -1.84 -18.20 1.49
CA ILE A 190 -1.64 -16.78 1.14
C ILE A 190 -0.62 -16.67 0.01
N ALA A 191 -0.86 -15.80 -0.98
CA ALA A 191 0.00 -15.67 -2.14
C ALA A 191 0.16 -14.21 -2.59
N GLY A 192 1.30 -13.90 -3.20
CA GLY A 192 1.61 -12.56 -3.69
C GLY A 192 2.01 -11.60 -2.57
N VAL A 193 1.97 -10.31 -2.87
CA VAL A 193 2.49 -9.24 -2.00
C VAL A 193 1.80 -9.16 -0.63
N ILE A 194 0.57 -9.64 -0.49
CA ILE A 194 -0.14 -9.69 0.79
C ILE A 194 0.62 -10.50 1.85
N ALA A 195 1.38 -11.52 1.43
CA ALA A 195 2.19 -12.35 2.32
C ALA A 195 3.37 -11.58 2.96
N ALA A 196 3.81 -10.48 2.33
CA ALA A 196 4.86 -9.62 2.86
C ALA A 196 4.37 -8.66 3.96
N GLY A 197 3.07 -8.54 4.17
CA GLY A 197 2.53 -7.58 5.12
C GLY A 197 2.89 -6.14 4.77
N ASN A 198 3.39 -5.38 5.75
CA ASN A 198 3.78 -3.99 5.56
C ASN A 198 5.08 -3.83 4.75
N ASP A 199 5.91 -4.88 4.63
CA ASP A 199 7.14 -4.84 3.83
C ASP A 199 6.88 -5.27 2.37
N ALA A 200 6.04 -4.53 1.67
CA ALA A 200 5.67 -4.80 0.29
C ALA A 200 6.84 -4.78 -0.71
N ASN A 201 8.01 -4.30 -0.30
CA ASN A 201 9.21 -4.24 -1.17
C ASN A 201 9.94 -5.59 -1.31
N THR A 202 9.47 -6.63 -0.65
CA THR A 202 10.10 -7.97 -0.69
C THR A 202 9.42 -8.92 -1.67
N ILE A 203 8.16 -8.69 -2.01
CA ILE A 203 7.39 -9.55 -2.93
C ILE A 203 6.86 -8.72 -4.10
N PHE A 204 7.39 -9.03 -5.28
CA PHE A 204 6.99 -8.47 -6.57
C PHE A 204 6.41 -9.58 -7.47
N ILE A 205 5.97 -9.23 -8.68
CA ILE A 205 5.47 -10.21 -9.66
C ILE A 205 6.54 -11.25 -9.98
N GLU A 206 7.81 -10.83 -10.08
CA GLU A 206 8.96 -11.66 -10.46
C GLU A 206 9.18 -12.85 -9.51
N ASN A 207 8.97 -12.69 -8.22
CA ASN A 207 9.12 -13.74 -7.21
C ASN A 207 7.76 -14.28 -6.71
N GLY A 208 6.75 -13.44 -6.59
CA GLY A 208 5.40 -13.82 -6.16
C GLY A 208 4.70 -14.82 -7.10
N LYS A 209 5.05 -14.82 -8.40
CA LYS A 209 4.49 -15.77 -9.38
C LYS A 209 4.78 -17.25 -9.03
N TYR A 210 5.83 -17.53 -8.28
CA TYR A 210 6.18 -18.90 -7.88
C TYR A 210 5.34 -19.43 -6.72
N HIS A 211 4.66 -18.55 -5.95
CA HIS A 211 3.83 -18.97 -4.81
C HIS A 211 2.74 -19.95 -5.23
N GLY A 212 2.12 -19.74 -6.39
CA GLY A 212 1.08 -20.65 -6.92
C GLY A 212 1.57 -22.09 -7.13
N GLY A 213 2.79 -22.25 -7.64
CA GLY A 213 3.42 -23.56 -7.81
C GLY A 213 3.67 -24.28 -6.47
N VAL A 214 4.21 -23.56 -5.49
CA VAL A 214 4.47 -24.07 -4.14
C VAL A 214 3.19 -24.49 -3.44
N ILE A 215 2.15 -23.64 -3.48
CA ILE A 215 0.83 -23.93 -2.91
C ILE A 215 0.21 -25.16 -3.57
N THR A 216 0.27 -25.25 -4.89
CA THR A 216 -0.26 -26.41 -5.62
C THR A 216 0.45 -27.70 -5.18
N GLN A 217 1.76 -27.68 -5.06
CA GLN A 217 2.53 -28.86 -4.60
C GLN A 217 2.15 -29.24 -3.16
N SER A 218 2.00 -28.27 -2.27
CA SER A 218 1.56 -28.50 -0.89
C SER A 218 0.17 -29.19 -0.86
N ILE A 219 -0.78 -28.69 -1.66
CA ILE A 219 -2.12 -29.28 -1.77
C ILE A 219 -2.07 -30.71 -2.30
N LEU A 220 -1.25 -30.99 -3.30
CA LEU A 220 -1.10 -32.32 -3.89
C LEU A 220 -0.50 -33.31 -2.89
N THR A 221 0.52 -32.91 -2.15
CA THR A 221 1.13 -33.73 -1.10
C THR A 221 0.12 -34.09 -0.02
N LYS A 222 -0.69 -33.14 0.46
CA LYS A 222 -1.77 -33.40 1.43
C LYS A 222 -2.84 -34.37 0.91
N LYS A 223 -3.11 -34.36 -0.41
CA LYS A 223 -4.08 -35.31 -1.02
C LYS A 223 -3.54 -36.74 -1.10
N GLN A 224 -2.22 -36.88 -1.19
CA GLN A 224 -1.57 -38.20 -1.29
C GLN A 224 -1.32 -38.85 0.07
N THR A 225 -1.29 -38.07 1.16
CA THR A 225 -1.17 -38.60 2.51
C THR A 225 -2.52 -39.21 2.93
N PRO A 226 -2.65 -40.55 3.12
CA PRO A 226 -3.87 -41.15 3.63
C PRO A 226 -4.18 -40.55 4.99
N LEU A 227 -5.45 -40.22 5.24
CA LEU A 227 -5.91 -39.91 6.58
C LEU A 227 -5.61 -41.13 7.45
N GLU A 228 -4.67 -41.02 8.38
CA GLU A 228 -4.54 -42.00 9.45
C GLU A 228 -5.90 -42.07 10.15
N THR A 229 -6.51 -43.24 10.05
CA THR A 229 -7.85 -43.58 10.54
C THR A 229 -7.84 -43.72 12.07
#